data_24ba9d2a169e43c7cb550700c4dd4fa9
#
_entry.id   24ba9d2a169e43c7cb550700c4dd4fa9
#
_cell.length_a   1.000
_cell.length_b   1.000
_cell.length_c   1.000
_cell.angle_alpha   90.00
_cell.angle_beta   90.00
_cell.angle_gamma   90.00
#
_symmetry.space_group_name_H-M   'P 1'
#
loop_
_entity.id
_entity.type
_entity.pdbx_description
1 polymer ?
#
loop_
_entity_poly.entity_id
_entity_poly.type
_entity_poly.pdbx_seq_one_letter_code
_entity_poly.pdbx_strand_id
1 'polypeptide(L)'
;IFNPSKLEYMRVVKEDGKVVSHVPVAPREVVVNGDRFTIGIISPTGTHADYRHRGHGTRCLRDCLRLMNESDWPVSVLWTREATFPFYHNSGFEAVGPQARGYPLRPRDHDVFERGHHDIVLYNPGNPDHLEAIIDIHDAERLRISRSREEYEHLLTLPKMTTLLAMDMGHGVAYLVVSRATNKLGIIEGGGDARALEALFKQSLLLRDS
;
A
#
# COMPACT_ATOMS: atom_id res chain seq x y z
N ILE A 1 -4.48 -3.44 -6.96
CA ILE A 1 -3.51 -2.38 -7.29
C ILE A 1 -3.62 -1.99 -8.76
N PHE A 2 -3.64 -2.93 -9.69
CA PHE A 2 -3.86 -2.67 -11.10
C PHE A 2 -5.34 -2.87 -11.43
N ASN A 3 -6.01 -1.81 -11.92
CA ASN A 3 -7.39 -1.91 -12.39
C ASN A 3 -7.38 -2.20 -13.89
N PRO A 4 -7.79 -3.40 -14.33
CA PRO A 4 -7.78 -3.77 -15.74
C PRO A 4 -8.71 -2.92 -16.62
N SER A 5 -9.66 -2.18 -16.04
CA SER A 5 -10.51 -1.24 -16.77
C SER A 5 -9.82 0.09 -17.12
N LYS A 6 -8.60 0.34 -16.60
CA LYS A 6 -7.83 1.58 -16.82
C LYS A 6 -6.55 1.31 -17.61
N LEU A 7 -6.68 0.70 -18.77
CA LEU A 7 -5.55 0.35 -19.64
C LEU A 7 -4.79 1.57 -20.19
N GLU A 8 -5.45 2.73 -20.23
CA GLU A 8 -4.85 4.01 -20.63
C GLU A 8 -3.67 4.43 -19.75
N TYR A 9 -3.57 3.90 -18.54
CA TYR A 9 -2.46 4.15 -17.62
C TYR A 9 -1.33 3.11 -17.72
N MET A 10 -1.42 2.15 -18.66
CA MET A 10 -0.38 1.18 -18.89
C MET A 10 0.41 1.51 -20.16
N ARG A 11 1.69 1.73 -20.01
CA ARG A 11 2.61 1.90 -21.13
C ARG A 11 3.28 0.57 -21.46
N VAL A 12 3.25 0.22 -22.74
CA VAL A 12 3.83 -1.04 -23.21
C VAL A 12 4.71 -0.81 -24.43
N VAL A 13 5.76 -1.63 -24.58
CA VAL A 13 6.48 -1.80 -25.83
C VAL A 13 6.14 -3.16 -26.38
N LYS A 14 5.82 -3.21 -27.69
CA LYS A 14 5.61 -4.45 -28.46
C LYS A 14 6.71 -4.62 -29.48
N GLU A 15 7.23 -5.85 -29.59
CA GLU A 15 8.06 -6.31 -30.70
C GLU A 15 7.44 -7.58 -31.26
N ASP A 16 7.32 -7.67 -32.56
CA ASP A 16 6.70 -8.80 -33.30
C ASP A 16 5.32 -9.20 -32.72
N GLY A 17 4.50 -8.21 -32.38
CA GLY A 17 3.16 -8.39 -31.82
C GLY A 17 3.12 -8.78 -30.34
N LYS A 18 4.27 -9.03 -29.69
CA LYS A 18 4.35 -9.43 -28.28
C LYS A 18 4.68 -8.24 -27.39
N VAL A 19 4.03 -8.14 -26.24
CA VAL A 19 4.40 -7.17 -25.21
C VAL A 19 5.70 -7.62 -24.56
N VAL A 20 6.77 -6.83 -24.73
CA VAL A 20 8.11 -7.13 -24.21
C VAL A 20 8.50 -6.27 -23.01
N SER A 21 7.83 -5.14 -22.82
CA SER A 21 8.03 -4.28 -21.65
C SER A 21 6.73 -3.59 -21.27
N HIS A 22 6.55 -3.32 -19.98
CA HIS A 22 5.42 -2.54 -19.47
C HIS A 22 5.83 -1.71 -18.25
N VAL A 23 5.20 -0.56 -18.13
CA VAL A 23 5.23 0.32 -16.96
C VAL A 23 3.82 0.89 -16.78
N PRO A 24 3.08 0.47 -15.76
CA PRO A 24 1.83 1.12 -15.40
C PRO A 24 2.08 2.29 -14.47
N VAL A 25 1.21 3.27 -14.51
CA VAL A 25 1.09 4.31 -13.50
C VAL A 25 -0.34 4.32 -12.96
N ALA A 26 -0.49 4.24 -11.64
CA ALA A 26 -1.79 4.30 -10.98
C ALA A 26 -1.98 5.70 -10.36
N PRO A 27 -2.93 6.51 -10.86
CA PRO A 27 -3.26 7.78 -10.22
C PRO A 27 -3.90 7.51 -8.85
N ARG A 28 -3.44 8.26 -7.85
CA ARG A 28 -4.01 8.25 -6.51
C ARG A 28 -4.13 9.67 -5.97
N GLU A 29 -5.31 10.03 -5.52
CA GLU A 29 -5.47 11.24 -4.74
C GLU A 29 -4.84 11.04 -3.37
N VAL A 30 -4.04 11.99 -2.94
CA VAL A 30 -3.46 12.04 -1.60
C VAL A 30 -3.92 13.29 -0.88
N VAL A 31 -4.02 13.17 0.43
CA VAL A 31 -4.28 14.30 1.33
C VAL A 31 -3.05 14.51 2.18
N VAL A 32 -2.52 15.73 2.18
CA VAL A 32 -1.36 16.13 2.97
C VAL A 32 -1.72 17.38 3.75
N ASN A 33 -1.92 17.27 5.07
CA ASN A 33 -2.33 18.37 5.95
C ASN A 33 -3.59 19.14 5.46
N GLY A 34 -4.49 18.46 4.77
CA GLY A 34 -5.72 19.03 4.22
C GLY A 34 -5.66 19.36 2.73
N ASP A 35 -4.48 19.58 2.15
CA ASP A 35 -4.32 19.78 0.71
C ASP A 35 -4.50 18.46 -0.04
N ARG A 36 -5.14 18.53 -1.22
CA ARG A 36 -5.43 17.38 -2.08
C ARG A 36 -4.75 17.54 -3.43
N PHE A 37 -4.07 16.49 -3.88
CA PHE A 37 -3.52 16.42 -5.22
C PHE A 37 -3.35 14.96 -5.67
N THR A 38 -3.22 14.75 -6.96
CA THR A 38 -3.01 13.41 -7.52
C THR A 38 -1.52 13.12 -7.65
N ILE A 39 -1.12 11.93 -7.20
CA ILE A 39 0.22 11.36 -7.46
C ILE A 39 0.11 10.18 -8.41
N GLY A 40 1.21 9.88 -9.12
CA GLY A 40 1.32 8.66 -9.93
C GLY A 40 2.14 7.59 -9.21
N ILE A 41 1.52 6.45 -8.91
CA ILE A 41 2.23 5.30 -8.35
C ILE A 41 2.66 4.37 -9.48
N ILE A 42 3.96 4.19 -9.66
CA ILE A 42 4.53 3.30 -10.69
C ILE A 42 4.76 1.91 -10.09
N SER A 43 3.99 0.90 -10.53
CA SER A 43 4.14 -0.49 -10.08
C SER A 43 3.11 -1.41 -10.80
N PRO A 44 3.48 -2.63 -11.18
CA PRO A 44 4.83 -3.19 -11.30
C PRO A 44 5.49 -2.80 -12.63
N THR A 45 6.82 -2.69 -12.66
CA THR A 45 7.59 -2.46 -13.89
C THR A 45 8.26 -3.75 -14.33
N GLY A 46 8.14 -4.10 -15.62
CA GLY A 46 8.71 -5.33 -16.15
C GLY A 46 9.22 -5.21 -17.57
N THR A 47 10.33 -5.91 -17.85
CA THR A 47 10.84 -6.15 -19.20
C THR A 47 11.23 -7.61 -19.31
N HIS A 48 10.76 -8.28 -20.38
CA HIS A 48 11.07 -9.67 -20.67
C HIS A 48 12.60 -9.87 -20.74
N ALA A 49 13.10 -10.98 -20.22
CA ALA A 49 14.54 -11.20 -20.04
C ALA A 49 15.35 -10.98 -21.34
N ASP A 50 14.90 -11.55 -22.45
CA ASP A 50 15.59 -11.48 -23.76
C ASP A 50 15.56 -10.09 -24.42
N TYR A 51 14.76 -9.16 -23.83
CA TYR A 51 14.59 -7.80 -24.36
C TYR A 51 15.12 -6.73 -23.38
N ARG A 52 15.82 -7.15 -22.32
CA ARG A 52 16.47 -6.22 -21.39
C ARG A 52 17.63 -5.50 -22.04
N HIS A 53 18.04 -4.41 -21.42
CA HIS A 53 19.16 -3.56 -21.86
C HIS A 53 19.00 -2.91 -23.25
N ARG A 54 17.76 -2.92 -23.82
CA ARG A 54 17.42 -2.28 -25.09
C ARG A 54 16.66 -0.97 -24.94
N GLY A 55 16.56 -0.43 -23.71
CA GLY A 55 15.89 0.83 -23.45
C GLY A 55 14.36 0.78 -23.36
N HIS A 56 13.72 -0.39 -23.53
CA HIS A 56 12.25 -0.50 -23.55
C HIS A 56 11.59 -0.04 -22.26
N GLY A 57 12.10 -0.45 -21.10
CA GLY A 57 11.61 -0.01 -19.79
C GLY A 57 11.73 1.51 -19.59
N THR A 58 12.87 2.08 -20.00
CA THR A 58 13.09 3.52 -19.94
C THR A 58 12.11 4.29 -20.83
N ARG A 59 11.82 3.76 -22.03
CA ARG A 59 10.84 4.35 -22.94
C ARG A 59 9.45 4.37 -22.32
N CYS A 60 8.99 3.24 -21.76
CA CYS A 60 7.71 3.17 -21.06
C CYS A 60 7.65 4.13 -19.87
N LEU A 61 8.72 4.17 -19.05
CA LEU A 61 8.79 5.03 -17.87
C LEU A 61 8.70 6.51 -18.23
N ARG A 62 9.44 6.94 -19.25
CA ARG A 62 9.38 8.32 -19.76
C ARG A 62 7.99 8.69 -20.27
N ASP A 63 7.30 7.76 -20.92
CA ASP A 63 5.94 7.99 -21.41
C ASP A 63 4.93 8.09 -20.24
N CYS A 64 5.12 7.33 -19.15
CA CYS A 64 4.36 7.51 -17.91
C CYS A 64 4.60 8.91 -17.30
N LEU A 65 5.86 9.35 -17.21
CA LEU A 65 6.20 10.65 -16.64
C LEU A 65 5.64 11.80 -17.52
N ARG A 66 5.64 11.63 -18.83
CA ARG A 66 5.01 12.59 -19.76
C ARG A 66 3.50 12.69 -19.49
N LEU A 67 2.80 11.55 -19.40
CA LEU A 67 1.37 11.52 -19.05
C LEU A 67 1.09 12.24 -17.74
N MET A 68 1.90 11.99 -16.72
CA MET A 68 1.75 12.64 -15.40
C MET A 68 1.89 14.15 -15.51
N ASN A 69 2.89 14.63 -16.25
CA ASN A 69 3.10 16.05 -16.48
C ASN A 69 1.93 16.69 -17.27
N GLU A 70 1.42 16.01 -18.28
CA GLU A 70 0.25 16.44 -19.08
C GLU A 70 -1.05 16.45 -18.25
N SER A 71 -1.10 15.69 -17.17
CA SER A 71 -2.25 15.55 -16.25
C SER A 71 -2.11 16.36 -14.97
N ASP A 72 -1.08 17.20 -14.85
CA ASP A 72 -0.77 18.00 -13.65
C ASP A 72 -0.62 17.15 -12.36
N TRP A 73 -0.03 15.95 -12.48
CA TRP A 73 0.32 15.13 -11.31
C TRP A 73 1.74 15.44 -10.87
N PRO A 74 1.91 16.21 -9.78
CA PRO A 74 3.21 16.80 -9.43
C PRO A 74 4.24 15.80 -8.93
N VAL A 75 3.80 14.62 -8.47
CA VAL A 75 4.68 13.65 -7.82
C VAL A 75 4.47 12.24 -8.38
N SER A 76 5.59 11.59 -8.66
CA SER A 76 5.64 10.14 -8.96
C SER A 76 6.31 9.40 -7.80
N VAL A 77 5.69 8.30 -7.34
CA VAL A 77 6.26 7.46 -6.28
C VAL A 77 6.33 6.01 -6.72
N LEU A 78 7.33 5.31 -6.19
CA LEU A 78 7.48 3.87 -6.37
C LEU A 78 8.27 3.26 -5.21
N TRP A 79 8.11 1.96 -5.04
CA TRP A 79 8.94 1.17 -4.13
C TRP A 79 9.79 0.21 -4.95
N THR A 80 11.09 0.20 -4.70
CA THR A 80 12.00 -0.64 -5.47
C THR A 80 13.12 -1.20 -4.63
N ARG A 81 13.84 -2.18 -5.17
CA ARG A 81 15.04 -2.74 -4.54
C ARG A 81 16.27 -1.93 -4.96
N GLU A 82 17.28 -1.90 -4.10
CA GLU A 82 18.54 -1.20 -4.35
C GLU A 82 19.16 -1.55 -5.72
N ALA A 83 19.14 -2.82 -6.10
CA ALA A 83 19.66 -3.28 -7.39
C ALA A 83 18.99 -2.64 -8.63
N THR A 84 17.78 -2.10 -8.49
CA THR A 84 17.03 -1.44 -9.56
C THR A 84 17.02 0.08 -9.43
N PHE A 85 17.59 0.62 -8.36
CA PHE A 85 17.68 2.05 -8.13
C PHE A 85 18.33 2.84 -9.29
N PRO A 86 19.45 2.41 -9.91
CA PRO A 86 20.04 3.13 -11.02
C PRO A 86 19.11 3.34 -12.22
N PHE A 87 18.20 2.37 -12.48
CA PHE A 87 17.21 2.49 -13.55
C PHE A 87 16.26 3.67 -13.33
N TYR A 88 15.76 3.84 -12.11
CA TYR A 88 14.85 4.93 -11.76
C TYR A 88 15.59 6.26 -11.58
N HIS A 89 16.76 6.24 -10.95
CA HIS A 89 17.59 7.42 -10.77
C HIS A 89 17.93 8.10 -12.11
N ASN A 90 18.29 7.33 -13.13
CA ASN A 90 18.53 7.83 -14.49
C ASN A 90 17.31 8.46 -15.17
N SER A 91 16.14 8.33 -14.55
CA SER A 91 14.87 8.92 -15.01
C SER A 91 14.39 10.05 -14.08
N GLY A 92 15.23 10.53 -13.16
CA GLY A 92 14.94 11.66 -12.28
C GLY A 92 14.33 11.29 -10.92
N PHE A 93 14.24 9.99 -10.58
CA PHE A 93 13.78 9.59 -9.26
C PHE A 93 14.90 9.69 -8.23
N GLU A 94 14.56 10.13 -7.04
CA GLU A 94 15.46 10.17 -5.90
C GLU A 94 14.93 9.28 -4.77
N ALA A 95 15.86 8.71 -4.00
CA ALA A 95 15.50 7.99 -2.78
C ALA A 95 15.11 8.99 -1.70
N VAL A 96 13.88 8.86 -1.19
CA VAL A 96 13.37 9.69 -0.10
C VAL A 96 13.19 8.87 1.16
N GLY A 97 13.67 9.42 2.27
CA GLY A 97 13.58 8.80 3.58
C GLY A 97 14.62 7.72 3.86
N PRO A 98 14.66 7.22 5.10
CA PRO A 98 15.51 6.09 5.46
C PRO A 98 15.06 4.85 4.69
N GLN A 99 15.99 3.98 4.33
CA GLN A 99 15.65 2.67 3.78
C GLN A 99 14.66 1.99 4.73
N ALA A 100 13.48 1.64 4.23
CA ALA A 100 12.50 0.91 5.01
C ALA A 100 13.11 -0.40 5.50
N ARG A 101 13.44 -0.47 6.77
CA ARG A 101 13.87 -1.70 7.40
C ARG A 101 12.63 -2.37 7.98
N GLY A 102 12.31 -3.57 7.50
CA GLY A 102 11.36 -4.42 8.17
C GLY A 102 11.90 -4.83 9.53
N TYR A 103 11.18 -4.55 10.59
CA TYR A 103 11.48 -5.10 11.92
C TYR A 103 10.74 -6.43 12.05
N PRO A 104 11.47 -7.57 12.13
CA PRO A 104 10.82 -8.86 12.30
C PRO A 104 10.33 -8.98 13.75
N LEU A 105 9.05 -8.82 13.96
CA LEU A 105 8.41 -9.18 15.22
C LEU A 105 8.32 -10.70 15.33
N ARG A 106 8.68 -11.23 16.49
CA ARG A 106 8.66 -12.66 16.79
C ARG A 106 7.63 -12.95 17.90
N PRO A 107 7.07 -14.16 18.01
CA PRO A 107 6.15 -14.48 19.10
C PRO A 107 6.69 -14.14 20.50
N ARG A 108 8.00 -14.29 20.72
CA ARG A 108 8.67 -13.92 21.98
C ARG A 108 8.64 -12.42 22.28
N ASP A 109 8.40 -11.59 21.28
CA ASP A 109 8.32 -10.12 21.44
C ASP A 109 6.92 -9.69 21.92
N HIS A 110 6.01 -10.66 22.12
CA HIS A 110 4.66 -10.43 22.60
C HIS A 110 4.60 -9.63 23.92
N ASP A 111 5.55 -9.85 24.82
CA ASP A 111 5.58 -9.18 26.12
C ASP A 111 6.20 -7.78 26.08
N VAL A 112 6.76 -7.36 24.92
CA VAL A 112 7.23 -5.99 24.69
C VAL A 112 6.05 -5.02 24.56
N PHE A 113 4.89 -5.52 24.12
CA PHE A 113 3.69 -4.72 23.91
C PHE A 113 2.76 -4.80 25.09
N GLU A 114 2.19 -3.66 25.47
CA GLU A 114 1.15 -3.63 26.51
C GLU A 114 -0.15 -4.26 25.99
N ARG A 115 -0.88 -4.91 26.88
CA ARG A 115 -2.16 -5.54 26.52
C ARG A 115 -3.25 -4.51 26.25
N GLY A 116 -3.16 -3.36 26.94
CA GLY A 116 -4.23 -2.38 26.94
C GLY A 116 -5.55 -2.89 27.57
N HIS A 117 -6.55 -2.06 27.52
CA HIS A 117 -7.91 -2.38 28.04
C HIS A 117 -8.96 -2.46 26.92
N HIS A 118 -8.49 -2.40 25.65
CA HIS A 118 -9.36 -2.38 24.50
C HIS A 118 -9.87 -3.79 24.15
N ASP A 119 -11.13 -3.87 23.76
CA ASP A 119 -11.68 -5.08 23.15
C ASP A 119 -11.17 -5.21 21.71
N ILE A 120 -10.53 -6.34 21.40
CA ILE A 120 -9.99 -6.57 20.05
C ILE A 120 -10.91 -7.52 19.32
N VAL A 121 -11.42 -7.05 18.19
CA VAL A 121 -12.32 -7.81 17.31
C VAL A 121 -11.74 -7.95 15.90
N LEU A 122 -12.16 -9.02 15.22
CA LEU A 122 -11.90 -9.15 13.78
C LEU A 122 -12.88 -8.29 12.98
N TYR A 123 -12.38 -7.65 11.94
CA TYR A 123 -13.23 -6.98 10.97
C TYR A 123 -14.28 -7.95 10.41
N ASN A 124 -15.54 -7.53 10.48
CA ASN A 124 -16.66 -8.26 9.93
C ASN A 124 -17.31 -7.42 8.82
N PRO A 125 -17.24 -7.84 7.54
CA PRO A 125 -17.88 -7.10 6.44
C PRO A 125 -19.41 -6.95 6.58
N GLY A 126 -20.05 -7.83 7.37
CA GLY A 126 -21.47 -7.76 7.68
C GLY A 126 -21.85 -6.75 8.77
N ASN A 127 -20.85 -6.14 9.43
CA ASN A 127 -21.07 -5.09 10.42
C ASN A 127 -20.63 -3.74 9.85
N PRO A 128 -21.56 -2.85 9.46
CA PRO A 128 -21.23 -1.55 8.89
C PRO A 128 -20.41 -0.65 9.83
N ASP A 129 -20.58 -0.76 11.15
CA ASP A 129 -19.88 0.08 12.12
C ASP A 129 -18.37 -0.21 12.11
N HIS A 130 -17.96 -1.44 11.78
CA HIS A 130 -16.54 -1.77 11.63
C HIS A 130 -15.90 -1.05 10.46
N LEU A 131 -16.62 -0.94 9.34
CA LEU A 131 -16.11 -0.25 8.15
C LEU A 131 -16.05 1.25 8.39
N GLU A 132 -17.11 1.83 8.96
CA GLU A 132 -17.14 3.27 9.29
C GLU A 132 -16.00 3.64 10.22
N ALA A 133 -15.76 2.86 11.29
CA ALA A 133 -14.67 3.10 12.20
C ALA A 133 -13.29 3.12 11.51
N ILE A 134 -13.04 2.19 10.57
CA ILE A 134 -11.79 2.17 9.80
C ILE A 134 -11.68 3.39 8.90
N ILE A 135 -12.77 3.78 8.23
CA ILE A 135 -12.81 4.98 7.37
C ILE A 135 -12.52 6.22 8.19
N ASP A 136 -13.20 6.40 9.32
CA ASP A 136 -13.03 7.57 10.19
C ASP A 136 -11.60 7.69 10.72
N ILE A 137 -11.02 6.57 11.17
CA ILE A 137 -9.64 6.54 11.65
C ILE A 137 -8.66 6.89 10.52
N HIS A 138 -8.80 6.27 9.35
CA HIS A 138 -7.92 6.54 8.22
C HIS A 138 -8.07 7.98 7.71
N ASP A 139 -9.29 8.50 7.65
CA ASP A 139 -9.57 9.83 7.15
C ASP A 139 -9.19 10.96 8.12
N ALA A 140 -8.94 10.63 9.38
CA ALA A 140 -8.33 11.52 10.36
C ALA A 140 -6.80 11.69 10.17
N GLU A 141 -6.15 10.80 9.40
CA GLU A 141 -4.70 10.88 9.16
C GLU A 141 -4.34 12.09 8.30
N ARG A 142 -3.28 12.82 8.71
CA ARG A 142 -2.81 14.02 8.01
C ARG A 142 -2.16 13.72 6.66
N LEU A 143 -1.61 12.53 6.51
CA LEU A 143 -1.01 12.04 5.27
C LEU A 143 -1.67 10.70 4.93
N ARG A 144 -2.48 10.69 3.90
CA ARG A 144 -3.18 9.48 3.46
C ARG A 144 -3.45 9.45 1.97
N ILE A 145 -3.67 8.26 1.46
CA ILE A 145 -4.26 8.07 0.13
C ILE A 145 -5.78 8.13 0.31
N SER A 146 -6.44 9.05 -0.40
CA SER A 146 -7.90 9.12 -0.42
C SER A 146 -8.49 7.85 -1.04
N ARG A 147 -9.53 7.31 -0.41
CA ARG A 147 -10.20 6.07 -0.84
C ARG A 147 -11.71 6.26 -0.86
N SER A 148 -12.37 5.64 -1.82
CA SER A 148 -13.82 5.48 -1.77
C SER A 148 -14.20 4.35 -0.81
N ARG A 149 -15.45 4.37 -0.35
CA ARG A 149 -16.00 3.26 0.47
C ARG A 149 -15.81 1.89 -0.20
N GLU A 150 -16.06 1.82 -1.50
CA GLU A 150 -15.92 0.62 -2.32
C GLU A 150 -14.47 0.11 -2.35
N GLU A 151 -13.49 1.03 -2.37
CA GLU A 151 -12.06 0.67 -2.27
C GLU A 151 -11.71 0.10 -0.90
N TYR A 152 -12.27 0.62 0.20
CA TYR A 152 -12.09 0.03 1.53
C TYR A 152 -12.70 -1.36 1.60
N GLU A 153 -13.95 -1.54 1.18
CA GLU A 153 -14.63 -2.85 1.16
C GLU A 153 -13.79 -3.88 0.39
N HIS A 154 -13.29 -3.50 -0.78
CA HIS A 154 -12.43 -4.36 -1.58
C HIS A 154 -11.11 -4.70 -0.89
N LEU A 155 -10.39 -3.70 -0.36
CA LEU A 155 -9.08 -3.90 0.25
C LEU A 155 -9.13 -4.75 1.52
N LEU A 156 -10.15 -4.52 2.36
CA LEU A 156 -10.31 -5.23 3.63
C LEU A 156 -10.80 -6.67 3.46
N THR A 157 -11.34 -7.01 2.29
CA THR A 157 -11.83 -8.37 1.97
C THR A 157 -10.91 -9.14 1.04
N LEU A 158 -9.73 -8.60 0.70
CA LEU A 158 -8.74 -9.31 -0.12
C LEU A 158 -8.34 -10.65 0.52
N PRO A 159 -8.20 -11.72 -0.28
CA PRO A 159 -7.77 -13.02 0.22
C PRO A 159 -6.46 -12.93 1.02
N LYS A 160 -6.38 -13.66 2.13
CA LYS A 160 -5.23 -13.68 3.03
C LYS A 160 -4.92 -12.37 3.74
N MET A 161 -5.84 -11.43 3.74
CA MET A 161 -5.82 -10.28 4.64
C MET A 161 -6.61 -10.58 5.90
N THR A 162 -6.15 -10.07 7.02
CA THR A 162 -6.88 -10.09 8.30
C THR A 162 -6.82 -8.71 8.87
N THR A 163 -7.96 -8.14 9.21
CA THR A 163 -8.05 -6.83 9.83
C THR A 163 -8.53 -6.97 11.27
N LEU A 164 -7.79 -6.39 12.17
CA LEU A 164 -8.11 -6.29 13.60
C LEU A 164 -8.58 -4.86 13.89
N LEU A 165 -9.58 -4.71 14.74
CA LEU A 165 -10.00 -3.43 15.32
C LEU A 165 -9.85 -3.47 16.84
N ALA A 166 -9.39 -2.37 17.41
CA ALA A 166 -9.46 -2.11 18.82
C ALA A 166 -10.68 -1.23 19.08
N MET A 167 -11.54 -1.69 19.98
CA MET A 167 -12.78 -1.02 20.35
C MET A 167 -12.65 -0.46 21.78
N ASP A 168 -13.12 0.76 21.97
CA ASP A 168 -13.28 1.37 23.29
C ASP A 168 -14.72 1.83 23.45
N MET A 169 -15.42 1.32 24.49
CA MET A 169 -16.85 1.58 24.72
C MET A 169 -17.73 1.45 23.46
N GLY A 170 -17.43 0.45 22.63
CA GLY A 170 -18.19 0.17 21.38
C GLY A 170 -17.77 1.01 20.17
N HIS A 171 -16.80 1.91 20.30
CA HIS A 171 -16.27 2.71 19.19
C HIS A 171 -14.91 2.18 18.74
N GLY A 172 -14.67 2.11 17.44
CA GLY A 172 -13.35 1.76 16.92
C GLY A 172 -12.36 2.90 17.13
N VAL A 173 -11.23 2.59 17.78
CA VAL A 173 -10.19 3.60 18.11
C VAL A 173 -8.87 3.34 17.40
N ALA A 174 -8.64 2.11 16.91
CA ALA A 174 -7.50 1.78 16.05
C ALA A 174 -7.82 0.57 15.18
N TYR A 175 -7.11 0.41 14.07
CA TYR A 175 -7.16 -0.79 13.23
C TYR A 175 -5.78 -1.21 12.77
N LEU A 176 -5.64 -2.49 12.43
CA LEU A 176 -4.42 -3.10 11.91
C LEU A 176 -4.77 -4.12 10.83
N VAL A 177 -4.23 -3.91 9.62
CA VAL A 177 -4.36 -4.85 8.51
C VAL A 177 -3.08 -5.66 8.40
N VAL A 178 -3.21 -6.98 8.47
CA VAL A 178 -2.10 -7.92 8.34
C VAL A 178 -2.30 -8.85 7.15
N SER A 179 -1.22 -9.13 6.44
CA SER A 179 -1.23 -10.05 5.30
C SER A 179 -0.63 -11.40 5.70
N ARG A 180 -1.30 -12.47 5.31
CA ARG A 180 -0.81 -13.86 5.39
C ARG A 180 -0.41 -14.40 4.02
N ALA A 181 -0.14 -13.52 3.03
CA ALA A 181 0.13 -13.92 1.65
C ALA A 181 1.42 -14.73 1.48
N THR A 182 2.31 -14.67 2.44
CA THR A 182 3.55 -15.45 2.51
C THR A 182 3.61 -16.18 3.86
N ASN A 183 4.55 -17.09 4.06
CA ASN A 183 4.79 -17.75 5.36
C ASN A 183 5.24 -16.76 6.46
N LYS A 184 5.14 -15.46 6.18
CA LYS A 184 5.44 -14.38 7.13
C LYS A 184 4.23 -13.47 7.23
N LEU A 185 3.78 -13.25 8.45
CA LEU A 185 2.80 -12.21 8.73
C LEU A 185 3.46 -10.85 8.43
N GLY A 186 2.82 -10.05 7.61
CA GLY A 186 3.25 -8.69 7.28
C GLY A 186 2.20 -7.68 7.68
N ILE A 187 2.57 -6.65 8.43
CA ILE A 187 1.70 -5.50 8.65
C ILE A 187 1.66 -4.69 7.36
N ILE A 188 0.47 -4.46 6.85
CA ILE A 188 0.22 -3.74 5.61
C ILE A 188 -0.13 -2.29 5.91
N GLU A 189 -0.98 -2.09 6.90
CA GLU A 189 -1.50 -0.79 7.27
C GLU A 189 -2.01 -0.81 8.71
N GLY A 190 -2.03 0.32 9.36
CA GLY A 190 -2.65 0.53 10.66
C GLY A 190 -2.78 2.00 10.96
N GLY A 191 -3.75 2.37 11.77
CA GLY A 191 -4.02 3.74 12.17
C GLY A 191 -4.79 3.82 13.48
N GLY A 192 -4.88 5.04 14.02
CA GLY A 192 -5.63 5.34 15.23
C GLY A 192 -4.79 5.55 16.49
N ASP A 193 -5.36 5.32 17.64
CA ASP A 193 -4.71 5.53 18.93
C ASP A 193 -3.47 4.65 19.12
N ALA A 194 -2.37 5.25 19.56
CA ALA A 194 -1.07 4.58 19.66
C ALA A 194 -1.08 3.40 20.66
N ARG A 195 -1.79 3.53 21.78
CA ARG A 195 -1.88 2.47 22.81
C ARG A 195 -2.78 1.32 22.32
N ALA A 196 -3.83 1.68 21.61
CA ALA A 196 -4.69 0.69 20.97
C ALA A 196 -3.94 -0.06 19.86
N LEU A 197 -3.09 0.61 19.07
CA LEU A 197 -2.20 -0.02 18.11
C LEU A 197 -1.22 -1.00 18.75
N GLU A 198 -0.64 -0.69 19.90
CA GLU A 198 0.20 -1.65 20.65
C GLU A 198 -0.55 -2.94 20.98
N ALA A 199 -1.79 -2.82 21.47
CA ALA A 199 -2.62 -3.98 21.75
C ALA A 199 -2.92 -4.80 20.48
N LEU A 200 -3.14 -4.12 19.34
CA LEU A 200 -3.33 -4.78 18.05
C LEU A 200 -2.04 -5.48 17.56
N PHE A 201 -0.87 -4.87 17.73
CA PHE A 201 0.41 -5.52 17.43
C PHE A 201 0.60 -6.77 18.26
N LYS A 202 0.35 -6.69 19.57
CA LYS A 202 0.39 -7.83 20.49
C LYS A 202 -0.50 -8.96 20.00
N GLN A 203 -1.76 -8.65 19.71
CA GLN A 203 -2.74 -9.63 19.22
C GLN A 203 -2.34 -10.23 17.87
N SER A 204 -1.74 -9.43 16.98
CA SER A 204 -1.31 -9.92 15.66
C SER A 204 -0.25 -11.01 15.73
N LEU A 205 0.58 -11.02 16.78
CA LEU A 205 1.59 -12.06 17.01
C LEU A 205 0.98 -13.43 17.32
N LEU A 206 -0.24 -13.45 17.86
CA LEU A 206 -0.99 -14.68 18.16
C LEU A 206 -1.69 -15.26 16.91
N LEU A 207 -1.85 -14.47 15.84
CA LEU A 207 -2.46 -14.94 14.59
C LEU A 207 -1.57 -15.91 13.77
N ARG A 208 -0.33 -16.11 14.20
CA ARG A 208 0.63 -16.98 13.47
C ARG A 208 0.34 -18.47 13.60
N ASP A 209 -0.35 -18.88 14.64
CA ASP A 209 -0.51 -20.28 15.02
C ASP A 209 -1.89 -20.87 14.67
N SER A 210 -2.67 -20.13 13.83
CA SER A 210 -4.03 -20.54 13.44
C SER A 210 -4.18 -20.81 11.94
#